data_d84ad5b4b88042bb01c10347cb614a0c
#
_entry.id   d84ad5b4b88042bb01c10347cb614a0c
#
_cell.length_a   1.000
_cell.length_b   1.000
_cell.length_c   1.000
_cell.angle_alpha   90.00
_cell.angle_beta   90.00
_cell.angle_gamma   90.00
#
_symmetry.space_group_name_H-M   'P 1'
#
loop_
_entity.id
_entity.type
_entity.pdbx_description
1 polymer ?
#
loop_
_entity_poly.entity_id
_entity_poly.type
_entity_poly.pdbx_seq_one_letter_code
_entity_poly.pdbx_strand_id
1 'polypeptide(L)'
;MSPRNLLRPYAAAFVSRFMQMLQYRTAALAGFATQCWWGGIKVMVFAAFYSGSAVAGAASPMSLAQAISYTWLAQGLLVLLPWLGDPEVAQAVRTGAVAYDRLRPVDAYALWFARSAGWIAARLLPRVALMAAFAAVLLPLAGLGEWAWQLPANAMAGMAFLLSVGLALLLSTAMVMLLNVAATAALNERGISAVATPVVIVFSGNLLPLALLPDAWQ
;
A
#
# COMPACT_ATOMS: atom_id res chain seq x y z
N MET A 1 -5.62 31.59 18.70
CA MET A 1 -6.12 30.20 18.72
C MET A 1 -4.95 29.28 19.06
N SER A 2 -5.13 28.33 19.98
CA SER A 2 -4.09 27.36 20.31
C SER A 2 -3.84 26.46 19.08
N PRO A 3 -2.56 26.08 18.77
CA PRO A 3 -2.24 25.19 17.61
C PRO A 3 -2.99 23.85 17.66
N ARG A 4 -3.38 23.38 18.83
CA ARG A 4 -4.22 22.19 19.01
C ARG A 4 -5.62 22.36 18.37
N ASN A 5 -6.18 23.56 18.33
CA ASN A 5 -7.50 23.81 17.75
C ASN A 5 -7.47 23.85 16.22
N LEU A 6 -6.31 24.18 15.62
CA LEU A 6 -6.14 24.22 14.17
C LEU A 6 -6.07 22.81 13.55
N LEU A 7 -5.52 21.83 14.26
CA LEU A 7 -5.38 20.45 13.76
C LEU A 7 -6.61 19.56 14.00
N ARG A 8 -7.50 19.97 14.91
CA ARG A 8 -8.69 19.17 15.25
C ARG A 8 -9.58 18.80 14.06
N PRO A 9 -9.90 19.67 13.10
CA PRO A 9 -10.75 19.30 11.96
C PRO A 9 -10.11 18.21 11.11
N TYR A 10 -8.81 18.28 10.88
CA TYR A 10 -8.07 17.32 10.06
C TYR A 10 -7.93 15.96 10.76
N ALA A 11 -7.65 15.96 12.06
CA ALA A 11 -7.65 14.75 12.86
C ALA A 11 -9.03 14.08 12.89
N ALA A 12 -10.09 14.86 13.07
CA ALA A 12 -11.46 14.36 13.03
C ALA A 12 -11.82 13.78 11.65
N ALA A 13 -11.40 14.42 10.56
CA ALA A 13 -11.60 13.95 9.20
C ALA A 13 -10.87 12.63 8.94
N PHE A 14 -9.62 12.52 9.38
CA PHE A 14 -8.84 11.27 9.32
C PHE A 14 -9.54 10.14 10.10
N VAL A 15 -9.85 10.36 11.36
CA VAL A 15 -10.46 9.33 12.24
C VAL A 15 -11.83 8.92 11.72
N SER A 16 -12.67 9.88 11.29
CA SER A 16 -13.99 9.58 10.74
C SER A 16 -13.87 8.66 9.51
N ARG A 17 -12.99 9.00 8.57
CA ARG A 17 -12.79 8.22 7.35
C ARG A 17 -12.17 6.85 7.65
N PHE A 18 -11.23 6.79 8.58
CA PHE A 18 -10.61 5.56 9.05
C PHE A 18 -11.65 4.61 9.63
N MET A 19 -12.49 5.07 10.57
CA MET A 19 -13.54 4.27 11.21
C MET A 19 -14.60 3.81 10.22
N GLN A 20 -15.01 4.67 9.29
CA GLN A 20 -15.96 4.33 8.22
C GLN A 20 -15.43 3.14 7.38
N MET A 21 -14.16 3.18 6.99
CA MET A 21 -13.57 2.14 6.16
C MET A 21 -13.37 0.82 6.89
N LEU A 22 -13.12 0.82 8.20
CA LEU A 22 -13.00 -0.39 9.00
C LEU A 22 -14.30 -1.20 9.09
N GLN A 23 -15.44 -0.62 8.76
CA GLN A 23 -16.72 -1.33 8.74
C GLN A 23 -16.82 -2.34 7.56
N TYR A 24 -16.03 -2.16 6.51
CA TYR A 24 -16.04 -3.04 5.33
C TYR A 24 -15.18 -4.30 5.52
N ARG A 25 -15.49 -5.10 6.56
CA ARG A 25 -14.72 -6.29 6.95
C ARG A 25 -14.67 -7.37 5.87
N THR A 26 -15.78 -7.64 5.21
CA THR A 26 -15.85 -8.64 4.13
C THR A 26 -14.97 -8.28 2.93
N ALA A 27 -14.93 -7.01 2.54
CA ALA A 27 -14.04 -6.53 1.49
C ALA A 27 -12.55 -6.64 1.90
N ALA A 28 -12.23 -6.42 3.18
CA ALA A 28 -10.87 -6.61 3.70
C ALA A 28 -10.44 -8.07 3.63
N LEU A 29 -11.32 -9.02 4.02
CA LEU A 29 -11.05 -10.46 3.96
C LEU A 29 -10.94 -10.97 2.52
N ALA A 30 -11.81 -10.52 1.61
CA ALA A 30 -11.73 -10.87 0.20
C ALA A 30 -10.41 -10.37 -0.44
N GLY A 31 -10.03 -9.13 -0.11
CA GLY A 31 -8.74 -8.58 -0.54
C GLY A 31 -7.55 -9.36 0.05
N PHE A 32 -7.62 -9.79 1.30
CA PHE A 32 -6.60 -10.62 1.92
C PHE A 32 -6.48 -11.99 1.22
N ALA A 33 -7.58 -12.69 0.98
CA ALA A 33 -7.58 -13.98 0.28
C ALA A 33 -6.96 -13.87 -1.12
N THR A 34 -7.30 -12.82 -1.86
CA THR A 34 -6.70 -12.52 -3.17
C THR A 34 -5.20 -12.32 -3.06
N GLN A 35 -4.71 -11.62 -2.02
CA GLN A 35 -3.27 -11.39 -1.83
C GLN A 35 -2.53 -12.67 -1.40
N CYS A 36 -3.15 -13.56 -0.62
CA CYS A 36 -2.59 -14.88 -0.32
C CYS A 36 -2.41 -15.69 -1.60
N TRP A 37 -3.41 -15.69 -2.48
CA TRP A 37 -3.35 -16.39 -3.77
C TRP A 37 -2.21 -15.87 -4.65
N TRP A 38 -2.17 -14.56 -4.90
CA TRP A 38 -1.12 -13.95 -5.72
C TRP A 38 0.27 -14.05 -5.08
N GLY A 39 0.35 -13.92 -3.76
CA GLY A 39 1.60 -14.13 -3.02
C GLY A 39 2.10 -15.56 -3.16
N GLY A 40 1.24 -16.56 -3.01
CA GLY A 40 1.57 -17.96 -3.21
C GLY A 40 2.09 -18.24 -4.62
N ILE A 41 1.44 -17.72 -5.66
CA ILE A 41 1.92 -17.85 -7.06
C ILE A 41 3.32 -17.24 -7.20
N LYS A 42 3.57 -16.03 -6.68
CA LYS A 42 4.88 -15.39 -6.74
C LYS A 42 5.95 -16.20 -5.99
N VAL A 43 5.63 -16.73 -4.81
CA VAL A 43 6.54 -17.59 -4.04
C VAL A 43 6.90 -18.85 -4.84
N MET A 44 5.94 -19.51 -5.49
CA MET A 44 6.21 -20.65 -6.37
C MET A 44 7.12 -20.29 -7.55
N VAL A 45 6.92 -19.12 -8.16
CA VAL A 45 7.78 -18.64 -9.25
C VAL A 45 9.21 -18.42 -8.76
N PHE A 46 9.39 -17.77 -7.59
CA PHE A 46 10.72 -17.60 -7.02
C PHE A 46 11.36 -18.94 -6.64
N ALA A 47 10.60 -19.84 -6.00
CA ALA A 47 11.10 -21.17 -5.66
C ALA A 47 11.58 -21.93 -6.90
N ALA A 48 10.82 -21.91 -7.99
CA ALA A 48 11.20 -22.51 -9.27
C ALA A 48 12.44 -21.85 -9.89
N PHE A 49 12.53 -20.52 -9.84
CA PHE A 49 13.68 -19.76 -10.34
C PHE A 49 14.97 -20.15 -9.59
N TYR A 50 14.92 -20.18 -8.25
CA TYR A 50 16.09 -20.50 -7.42
C TYR A 50 16.46 -21.98 -7.44
N SER A 51 15.52 -22.90 -7.71
CA SER A 51 15.81 -24.32 -7.87
C SER A 51 16.32 -24.69 -9.27
N GLY A 52 15.95 -23.92 -10.29
CA GLY A 52 16.21 -24.26 -11.70
C GLY A 52 17.61 -23.94 -12.20
N SER A 53 18.43 -23.14 -11.49
CA SER A 53 19.78 -22.85 -11.90
C SER A 53 20.71 -22.64 -10.71
N ALA A 54 21.70 -23.55 -10.57
CA ALA A 54 22.80 -23.43 -9.61
C ALA A 54 23.58 -22.10 -9.80
N VAL A 55 23.55 -21.52 -11.00
CA VAL A 55 24.22 -20.27 -11.37
C VAL A 55 23.38 -19.04 -11.00
N ALA A 56 22.07 -19.09 -11.19
CA ALA A 56 21.20 -17.94 -10.88
C ALA A 56 21.08 -17.70 -9.37
N GLY A 57 21.02 -18.76 -8.56
CA GLY A 57 20.98 -18.62 -7.10
C GLY A 57 22.26 -18.08 -6.49
N ALA A 58 23.44 -18.39 -7.06
CA ALA A 58 24.72 -17.92 -6.57
C ALA A 58 25.04 -16.46 -6.96
N ALA A 59 24.47 -15.95 -8.05
CA ALA A 59 24.67 -14.59 -8.55
C ALA A 59 23.55 -13.61 -8.15
N SER A 60 22.48 -14.10 -7.48
CA SER A 60 21.35 -13.25 -7.09
C SER A 60 21.71 -12.35 -5.91
N PRO A 61 21.38 -11.05 -5.94
CA PRO A 61 21.60 -10.14 -4.81
C PRO A 61 20.70 -10.45 -3.59
N MET A 62 19.71 -11.34 -3.75
CA MET A 62 18.79 -11.77 -2.69
C MET A 62 18.79 -13.30 -2.56
N SER A 63 18.69 -13.82 -1.34
CA SER A 63 18.39 -15.22 -1.09
C SER A 63 16.92 -15.55 -1.38
N LEU A 64 16.59 -16.84 -1.60
CA LEU A 64 15.19 -17.27 -1.75
C LEU A 64 14.32 -16.84 -0.56
N ALA A 65 14.81 -17.00 0.67
CA ALA A 65 14.09 -16.62 1.88
C ALA A 65 13.81 -15.10 1.95
N GLN A 66 14.75 -14.28 1.48
CA GLN A 66 14.55 -12.84 1.34
C GLN A 66 13.52 -12.49 0.26
N ALA A 67 13.56 -13.17 -0.89
CA ALA A 67 12.60 -12.98 -1.97
C ALA A 67 11.17 -13.38 -1.55
N ILE A 68 11.03 -14.47 -0.78
CA ILE A 68 9.76 -14.90 -0.18
C ILE A 68 9.25 -13.85 0.81
N SER A 69 10.10 -13.41 1.74
CA SER A 69 9.75 -12.37 2.73
C SER A 69 9.34 -11.07 2.05
N TYR A 70 10.09 -10.65 1.03
CA TYR A 70 9.74 -9.49 0.20
C TYR A 70 8.36 -9.65 -0.43
N THR A 71 8.07 -10.84 -0.98
CA THR A 71 6.79 -11.12 -1.63
C THR A 71 5.62 -10.93 -0.66
N TRP A 72 5.66 -11.51 0.54
CA TRP A 72 4.58 -11.37 1.51
C TRP A 72 4.41 -9.92 2.00
N LEU A 73 5.52 -9.22 2.23
CA LEU A 73 5.48 -7.80 2.58
C LEU A 73 4.89 -6.96 1.46
N ALA A 74 5.30 -7.19 0.20
CA ALA A 74 4.76 -6.48 -0.96
C ALA A 74 3.25 -6.72 -1.13
N GLN A 75 2.76 -7.94 -0.85
CA GLN A 75 1.31 -8.22 -0.86
C GLN A 75 0.57 -7.49 0.27
N GLY A 76 1.12 -7.46 1.47
CA GLY A 76 0.54 -6.72 2.59
C GLY A 76 0.49 -5.21 2.35
N LEU A 77 1.54 -4.66 1.75
CA LEU A 77 1.72 -3.23 1.47
C LEU A 77 1.10 -2.77 0.15
N LEU A 78 0.50 -3.67 -0.64
CA LEU A 78 -0.04 -3.38 -1.98
C LEU A 78 -1.03 -2.20 -2.00
N VAL A 79 -1.72 -1.97 -0.89
CA VAL A 79 -2.69 -0.87 -0.76
C VAL A 79 -2.04 0.51 -0.77
N LEU A 80 -0.73 0.60 -0.52
CA LEU A 80 0.03 1.85 -0.60
C LEU A 80 0.31 2.28 -2.05
N LEU A 81 0.09 1.42 -3.03
CA LEU A 81 0.29 1.79 -4.43
C LEU A 81 -0.79 2.77 -4.89
N PRO A 82 -0.43 3.99 -5.34
CA PRO A 82 -1.37 5.02 -5.73
C PRO A 82 -1.82 4.85 -7.20
N TRP A 83 -2.46 3.76 -7.51
CA TRP A 83 -2.97 3.45 -8.88
C TRP A 83 -4.27 4.17 -9.22
N LEU A 84 -5.02 4.59 -8.20
CA LEU A 84 -6.29 5.31 -8.35
C LEU A 84 -6.32 6.50 -7.39
N GLY A 85 -7.05 7.54 -7.77
CA GLY A 85 -7.45 8.61 -6.84
C GLY A 85 -8.43 8.10 -5.76
N ASP A 86 -8.79 8.96 -4.82
CA ASP A 86 -9.82 8.67 -3.82
C ASP A 86 -11.20 8.68 -4.50
N PRO A 87 -11.96 7.55 -4.50
CA PRO A 87 -13.26 7.47 -5.16
C PRO A 87 -14.29 8.47 -4.60
N GLU A 88 -14.18 8.87 -3.33
CA GLU A 88 -15.06 9.85 -2.73
C GLU A 88 -14.81 11.25 -3.29
N VAL A 89 -13.53 11.58 -3.50
CA VAL A 89 -13.15 12.84 -4.16
C VAL A 89 -13.67 12.85 -5.60
N ALA A 90 -13.46 11.78 -6.34
CA ALA A 90 -13.98 11.65 -7.69
C ALA A 90 -15.50 11.79 -7.75
N GLN A 91 -16.22 11.21 -6.80
CA GLN A 91 -17.66 11.38 -6.68
C GLN A 91 -18.04 12.83 -6.36
N ALA A 92 -17.35 13.49 -5.42
CA ALA A 92 -17.60 14.87 -5.07
C ALA A 92 -17.37 15.84 -6.26
N VAL A 93 -16.38 15.55 -7.09
CA VAL A 93 -16.12 16.31 -8.34
C VAL A 93 -17.28 16.11 -9.32
N ARG A 94 -17.69 14.87 -9.59
CA ARG A 94 -18.78 14.57 -10.53
C ARG A 94 -20.12 15.20 -10.14
N THR A 95 -20.40 15.26 -8.83
CA THR A 95 -21.66 15.84 -8.30
C THR A 95 -21.59 17.34 -8.03
N GLY A 96 -20.40 17.96 -8.18
CA GLY A 96 -20.19 19.36 -7.80
C GLY A 96 -20.09 19.59 -6.29
N ALA A 97 -20.19 18.52 -5.46
CA ALA A 97 -20.14 18.62 -4.01
C ALA A 97 -18.80 19.18 -3.47
N VAL A 98 -17.75 19.10 -4.28
CA VAL A 98 -16.45 19.70 -3.98
C VAL A 98 -16.52 21.20 -3.69
N ALA A 99 -17.51 21.90 -4.26
CA ALA A 99 -17.71 23.33 -4.01
C ALA A 99 -18.07 23.62 -2.54
N TYR A 100 -18.79 22.70 -1.88
CA TYR A 100 -19.16 22.86 -0.46
C TYR A 100 -17.96 22.75 0.48
N ASP A 101 -16.93 21.99 0.11
CA ASP A 101 -15.70 21.89 0.92
C ASP A 101 -14.93 23.22 0.93
N ARG A 102 -15.08 24.06 -0.11
CA ARG A 102 -14.49 25.41 -0.18
C ARG A 102 -15.19 26.42 0.71
N LEU A 103 -16.42 26.14 1.14
CA LEU A 103 -17.18 27.02 2.05
C LEU A 103 -16.81 26.78 3.53
N ARG A 104 -16.05 25.74 3.83
CA ARG A 104 -15.62 25.44 5.19
C ARG A 104 -14.45 26.33 5.58
N PRO A 105 -14.37 26.78 6.86
CA PRO A 105 -13.26 27.61 7.35
C PRO A 105 -12.01 26.79 7.65
N VAL A 106 -11.61 25.91 6.73
CA VAL A 106 -10.45 25.01 6.82
C VAL A 106 -9.80 24.91 5.43
N ASP A 107 -8.51 24.60 5.40
CA ASP A 107 -7.83 24.32 4.14
C ASP A 107 -8.38 23.05 3.49
N ALA A 108 -8.91 23.18 2.28
CA ALA A 108 -9.57 22.08 1.57
C ALA A 108 -8.58 20.97 1.17
N TYR A 109 -7.33 21.34 0.79
CA TYR A 109 -6.32 20.36 0.43
C TYR A 109 -5.93 19.52 1.65
N ALA A 110 -5.63 20.16 2.79
CA ALA A 110 -5.27 19.46 4.02
C ALA A 110 -6.43 18.59 4.54
N LEU A 111 -7.69 19.03 4.37
CA LEU A 111 -8.86 18.22 4.71
C LEU A 111 -8.93 16.94 3.85
N TRP A 112 -8.75 17.06 2.55
CA TRP A 112 -8.77 15.92 1.63
C TRP A 112 -7.58 15.00 1.86
N PHE A 113 -6.39 15.56 2.11
CA PHE A 113 -5.20 14.78 2.48
C PHE A 113 -5.47 13.93 3.72
N ALA A 114 -6.01 14.52 4.78
CA ALA A 114 -6.33 13.80 6.02
C ALA A 114 -7.37 12.69 5.79
N ARG A 115 -8.40 12.92 4.98
CA ARG A 115 -9.42 11.91 4.63
C ARG A 115 -8.81 10.77 3.82
N SER A 116 -8.04 11.08 2.78
CA SER A 116 -7.38 10.07 1.94
C SER A 116 -6.34 9.26 2.73
N ALA A 117 -5.59 9.89 3.65
CA ALA A 117 -4.68 9.20 4.57
C ALA A 117 -5.45 8.22 5.48
N GLY A 118 -6.60 8.65 6.04
CA GLY A 118 -7.47 7.78 6.84
C GLY A 118 -8.01 6.58 6.03
N TRP A 119 -8.41 6.82 4.79
CA TRP A 119 -8.87 5.79 3.87
C TRP A 119 -7.77 4.75 3.56
N ILE A 120 -6.55 5.19 3.27
CA ILE A 120 -5.42 4.29 2.99
C ILE A 120 -5.01 3.54 4.25
N ALA A 121 -4.88 4.22 5.39
CA ALA A 121 -4.48 3.62 6.67
C ALA A 121 -5.46 2.53 7.14
N ALA A 122 -6.76 2.76 7.00
CA ALA A 122 -7.79 1.79 7.37
C ALA A 122 -7.76 0.51 6.53
N ARG A 123 -7.27 0.59 5.30
CA ARG A 123 -7.10 -0.55 4.40
C ARG A 123 -5.74 -1.25 4.61
N LEU A 124 -4.72 -0.47 4.99
CA LEU A 124 -3.36 -0.95 5.21
C LEU A 124 -3.26 -1.80 6.47
N LEU A 125 -3.71 -1.29 7.61
CA LEU A 125 -3.46 -1.92 8.91
C LEU A 125 -4.03 -3.34 9.01
N PRO A 126 -5.32 -3.61 8.69
CA PRO A 126 -5.84 -4.96 8.73
C PRO A 126 -5.15 -5.90 7.73
N ARG A 127 -4.80 -5.39 6.56
CA ARG A 127 -4.16 -6.19 5.50
C ARG A 127 -2.75 -6.62 5.90
N VAL A 128 -1.93 -5.69 6.41
CA VAL A 128 -0.58 -6.00 6.89
C VAL A 128 -0.65 -6.97 8.07
N ALA A 129 -1.55 -6.73 9.03
CA ALA A 129 -1.72 -7.62 10.18
C ALA A 129 -2.14 -9.04 9.78
N LEU A 130 -3.14 -9.18 8.91
CA LEU A 130 -3.59 -10.49 8.42
C LEU A 130 -2.49 -11.19 7.59
N MET A 131 -1.78 -10.44 6.74
CA MET A 131 -0.70 -11.00 5.92
C MET A 131 0.48 -11.43 6.79
N ALA A 132 0.86 -10.66 7.80
CA ALA A 132 1.89 -11.04 8.76
C ALA A 132 1.49 -12.29 9.55
N ALA A 133 0.25 -12.36 10.05
CA ALA A 133 -0.26 -13.55 10.74
C ALA A 133 -0.27 -14.77 9.81
N PHE A 134 -0.69 -14.63 8.55
CA PHE A 134 -0.68 -15.71 7.57
C PHE A 134 0.75 -16.18 7.28
N ALA A 135 1.64 -15.27 6.89
CA ALA A 135 2.96 -15.63 6.41
C ALA A 135 3.96 -16.01 7.51
N ALA A 136 3.83 -15.43 8.72
CA ALA A 136 4.75 -15.72 9.83
C ALA A 136 4.23 -16.79 10.81
N VAL A 137 2.92 -17.07 10.83
CA VAL A 137 2.33 -18.02 11.79
C VAL A 137 1.63 -19.18 11.07
N LEU A 138 0.67 -18.90 10.18
CA LEU A 138 -0.13 -19.96 9.58
C LEU A 138 0.65 -20.84 8.62
N LEU A 139 1.56 -20.29 7.81
CA LEU A 139 2.38 -21.09 6.89
C LEU A 139 3.30 -22.07 7.64
N PRO A 140 4.07 -21.66 8.68
CA PRO A 140 4.86 -22.60 9.48
C PRO A 140 3.99 -23.67 10.15
N LEU A 141 2.84 -23.32 10.71
CA LEU A 141 1.93 -24.29 11.36
C LEU A 141 1.37 -25.30 10.35
N ALA A 142 1.20 -24.89 9.09
CA ALA A 142 0.78 -25.79 7.99
C ALA A 142 1.91 -26.66 7.42
N GLY A 143 3.12 -26.62 7.99
CA GLY A 143 4.27 -27.34 7.48
C GLY A 143 4.98 -26.67 6.30
N LEU A 144 4.61 -25.45 5.97
CA LEU A 144 5.17 -24.65 4.87
C LEU A 144 6.18 -23.61 5.39
N GLY A 145 7.00 -23.97 6.37
CA GLY A 145 7.97 -23.07 7.01
C GLY A 145 8.99 -22.46 6.03
N GLU A 146 9.34 -23.16 4.97
CA GLU A 146 10.22 -22.65 3.91
C GLU A 146 9.60 -21.45 3.13
N TRP A 147 8.27 -21.33 3.16
CA TRP A 147 7.52 -20.26 2.51
C TRP A 147 7.15 -19.15 3.48
N ALA A 148 7.61 -19.23 4.72
CA ALA A 148 7.27 -18.26 5.76
C ALA A 148 8.01 -16.94 5.58
N TRP A 149 7.37 -15.88 6.05
CA TRP A 149 8.02 -14.60 6.21
C TRP A 149 9.05 -14.66 7.34
N GLN A 150 10.25 -14.20 7.06
CA GLN A 150 11.29 -14.06 8.08
C GLN A 150 11.08 -12.73 8.84
N LEU A 151 11.05 -12.84 10.16
CA LEU A 151 10.97 -11.67 11.03
C LEU A 151 12.21 -10.77 10.87
N PRO A 152 12.10 -9.46 11.16
CA PRO A 152 13.24 -8.57 11.17
C PRO A 152 14.38 -9.10 12.07
N ALA A 153 15.62 -8.94 11.62
CA ALA A 153 16.80 -9.50 12.30
C ALA A 153 16.98 -8.92 13.73
N ASN A 154 16.50 -7.72 13.99
CA ASN A 154 16.55 -7.06 15.29
C ASN A 154 15.48 -5.98 15.42
N ALA A 155 15.31 -5.45 16.65
CA ALA A 155 14.29 -4.42 16.94
C ALA A 155 14.53 -3.12 16.14
N MET A 156 15.78 -2.75 15.88
CA MET A 156 16.12 -1.56 15.09
C MET A 156 15.62 -1.69 13.64
N ALA A 157 15.83 -2.85 13.02
CA ALA A 157 15.31 -3.15 11.67
C ALA A 157 13.78 -3.11 11.65
N GLY A 158 13.13 -3.64 12.70
CA GLY A 158 11.67 -3.55 12.85
C GLY A 158 11.17 -2.11 12.97
N MET A 159 11.82 -1.29 13.78
CA MET A 159 11.47 0.14 13.93
C MET A 159 11.70 0.91 12.62
N ALA A 160 12.81 0.67 11.94
CA ALA A 160 13.11 1.28 10.64
C ALA A 160 12.05 0.90 9.59
N PHE A 161 11.61 -0.37 9.59
CA PHE A 161 10.51 -0.83 8.73
C PHE A 161 9.21 -0.09 9.04
N LEU A 162 8.81 0.02 10.30
CA LEU A 162 7.59 0.74 10.70
C LEU A 162 7.64 2.22 10.30
N LEU A 163 8.79 2.88 10.51
CA LEU A 163 9.00 4.26 10.08
C LEU A 163 8.87 4.38 8.54
N SER A 164 9.49 3.47 7.81
CA SER A 164 9.42 3.44 6.34
C SER A 164 7.98 3.25 5.85
N VAL A 165 7.20 2.37 6.49
CA VAL A 165 5.77 2.19 6.17
C VAL A 165 4.97 3.47 6.45
N GLY A 166 5.26 4.16 7.55
CA GLY A 166 4.65 5.45 7.87
C GLY A 166 4.95 6.52 6.81
N LEU A 167 6.22 6.64 6.41
CA LEU A 167 6.63 7.56 5.33
C LEU A 167 6.02 7.17 3.99
N ALA A 168 5.96 5.87 3.68
CA ALA A 168 5.31 5.36 2.47
C ALA A 168 3.81 5.66 2.45
N LEU A 169 3.13 5.62 3.60
CA LEU A 169 1.72 6.03 3.73
C LEU A 169 1.55 7.52 3.38
N LEU A 170 2.42 8.38 3.90
CA LEU A 170 2.37 9.83 3.61
C LEU A 170 2.65 10.09 2.12
N LEU A 171 3.67 9.44 1.56
CA LEU A 171 3.99 9.55 0.14
C LEU A 171 2.84 9.06 -0.75
N SER A 172 2.29 7.88 -0.44
CA SER A 172 1.13 7.32 -1.14
C SER A 172 -0.06 8.29 -1.11
N THR A 173 -0.34 8.88 0.06
CA THR A 173 -1.41 9.87 0.21
C THR A 173 -1.14 11.10 -0.66
N ALA A 174 0.10 11.61 -0.69
CA ALA A 174 0.48 12.76 -1.53
C ALA A 174 0.30 12.43 -3.03
N MET A 175 0.68 11.24 -3.47
CA MET A 175 0.47 10.79 -4.85
C MET A 175 -1.02 10.60 -5.19
N VAL A 176 -1.82 10.07 -4.27
CA VAL A 176 -3.29 10.00 -4.42
C VAL A 176 -3.88 11.41 -4.55
N MET A 177 -3.39 12.38 -3.77
CA MET A 177 -3.83 13.78 -3.90
C MET A 177 -3.46 14.37 -5.27
N LEU A 178 -2.28 14.04 -5.80
CA LEU A 178 -1.89 14.45 -7.16
C LEU A 178 -2.85 13.87 -8.20
N LEU A 179 -3.22 12.59 -8.09
CA LEU A 179 -4.22 11.96 -8.96
C LEU A 179 -5.60 12.62 -8.83
N ASN A 180 -6.02 12.96 -7.61
CA ASN A 180 -7.28 13.66 -7.37
C ASN A 180 -7.30 15.04 -8.04
N VAL A 181 -6.20 15.81 -7.92
CA VAL A 181 -6.07 17.12 -8.57
C VAL A 181 -6.09 16.97 -10.09
N ALA A 182 -5.33 16.02 -10.63
CA ALA A 182 -5.30 15.75 -12.06
C ALA A 182 -6.67 15.32 -12.61
N ALA A 183 -7.38 14.44 -11.88
CA ALA A 183 -8.71 13.99 -12.24
C ALA A 183 -9.74 15.14 -12.19
N THR A 184 -9.60 16.07 -11.22
CA THR A 184 -10.46 17.26 -11.12
C THR A 184 -10.19 18.22 -12.28
N ALA A 185 -8.93 18.44 -12.63
CA ALA A 185 -8.55 19.34 -13.73
C ALA A 185 -8.97 18.79 -15.10
N ALA A 186 -8.81 17.48 -15.32
CA ALA A 186 -9.15 16.82 -16.57
C ALA A 186 -10.61 16.41 -16.69
N LEU A 187 -11.38 16.43 -15.60
CA LEU A 187 -12.73 15.85 -15.47
C LEU A 187 -12.82 14.39 -15.95
N ASN A 188 -11.70 13.69 -15.93
CA ASN A 188 -11.53 12.33 -16.45
C ASN A 188 -10.65 11.47 -15.55
N GLU A 189 -11.25 10.94 -14.47
CA GLU A 189 -10.57 10.03 -13.53
C GLU A 189 -10.08 8.74 -14.22
N ARG A 190 -10.88 8.18 -15.14
CA ARG A 190 -10.55 6.91 -15.81
C ARG A 190 -9.31 7.05 -16.68
N GLY A 191 -9.20 8.13 -17.44
CA GLY A 191 -8.03 8.39 -18.28
C GLY A 191 -6.76 8.56 -17.47
N ILE A 192 -6.81 9.34 -16.38
CA ILE A 192 -5.67 9.53 -15.47
C ILE A 192 -5.24 8.20 -14.84
N SER A 193 -6.18 7.42 -14.32
CA SER A 193 -5.89 6.12 -13.70
C SER A 193 -5.35 5.10 -14.71
N ALA A 194 -5.82 5.11 -15.96
CA ALA A 194 -5.33 4.21 -17.00
C ALA A 194 -3.84 4.44 -17.32
N VAL A 195 -3.34 5.66 -17.17
CA VAL A 195 -1.91 5.98 -17.33
C VAL A 195 -1.14 5.74 -16.04
N ALA A 196 -1.68 6.14 -14.88
CA ALA A 196 -1.00 6.02 -13.60
C ALA A 196 -0.78 4.55 -13.18
N THR A 197 -1.78 3.69 -13.40
CA THR A 197 -1.74 2.30 -12.93
C THR A 197 -0.53 1.51 -13.47
N PRO A 198 -0.25 1.41 -14.79
CA PRO A 198 0.90 0.67 -15.29
C PRO A 198 2.23 1.27 -14.84
N VAL A 199 2.34 2.60 -14.79
CA VAL A 199 3.55 3.27 -14.29
C VAL A 199 3.82 2.89 -12.85
N VAL A 200 2.83 3.00 -11.98
CA VAL A 200 2.97 2.64 -10.55
C VAL A 200 3.32 1.17 -10.37
N ILE A 201 2.68 0.25 -11.11
CA ILE A 201 2.96 -1.19 -10.99
C ILE A 201 4.41 -1.50 -11.38
N VAL A 202 4.91 -0.93 -12.46
CA VAL A 202 6.27 -1.21 -12.97
C VAL A 202 7.33 -0.65 -12.02
N PHE A 203 7.18 0.61 -11.57
CA PHE A 203 8.21 1.31 -10.79
C PHE A 203 8.08 1.12 -9.27
N SER A 204 7.04 0.45 -8.78
CA SER A 204 6.84 0.23 -7.33
C SER A 204 7.69 -0.89 -6.74
N GLY A 205 8.36 -1.70 -7.55
CA GLY A 205 9.00 -2.93 -7.10
C GLY A 205 8.02 -4.08 -6.78
N ASN A 206 6.71 -3.87 -6.90
CA ASN A 206 5.74 -4.92 -6.59
C ASN A 206 5.76 -6.08 -7.59
N LEU A 207 6.04 -5.78 -8.86
CA LEU A 207 6.12 -6.80 -9.91
C LEU A 207 7.40 -7.64 -9.74
N LEU A 208 8.54 -6.96 -9.59
CA LEU A 208 9.86 -7.54 -9.41
C LEU A 208 10.59 -6.75 -8.31
N PRO A 209 11.25 -7.41 -7.33
CA PRO A 209 12.07 -6.71 -6.34
C PRO A 209 13.10 -5.80 -7.01
N LEU A 210 13.20 -4.55 -6.54
CA LEU A 210 14.12 -3.56 -7.12
C LEU A 210 15.57 -4.06 -7.10
N ALA A 211 15.96 -4.83 -6.09
CA ALA A 211 17.29 -5.44 -5.99
C ALA A 211 17.64 -6.43 -7.13
N LEU A 212 16.62 -6.88 -7.89
CA LEU A 212 16.83 -7.75 -9.06
C LEU A 212 16.93 -6.97 -10.38
N LEU A 213 16.74 -5.65 -10.33
CA LEU A 213 16.94 -4.78 -11.50
C LEU A 213 18.42 -4.47 -11.69
N PRO A 214 18.85 -4.15 -12.93
CA PRO A 214 20.20 -3.65 -13.18
C PRO A 214 20.53 -2.41 -12.34
N ASP A 215 21.79 -2.24 -11.92
CA ASP A 215 22.23 -1.16 -11.04
C ASP A 215 21.84 0.26 -11.54
N ALA A 216 21.74 0.43 -12.85
CA ALA A 216 21.30 1.69 -13.46
C ALA A 216 19.82 2.02 -13.20
N TRP A 217 19.02 1.08 -12.67
CA TRP A 217 17.59 1.21 -12.41
C TRP A 217 17.24 1.12 -10.92
N GLN A 218 18.23 0.89 -10.05
CA GLN A 218 18.10 0.90 -8.58
C GLN A 218 18.29 2.30 -8.04
#